data_e1b88ba6dc24e0dc740426ce0398524d
#
_entry.id   e1b88ba6dc24e0dc740426ce0398524d
#
_cell.length_a   1.000
_cell.length_b   1.000
_cell.length_c   1.000
_cell.angle_alpha   90.00
_cell.angle_beta   90.00
_cell.angle_gamma   90.00
#
_symmetry.space_group_name_H-M   'P 1'
#
loop_
_entity.id
_entity.type
_entity.pdbx_description
1 polymer ?
#
loop_
_entity_poly.entity_id
_entity_poly.type
_entity_poly.pdbx_seq_one_letter_code
_entity_poly.pdbx_strand_id
1 'polypeptide(L)'
;DADHIGIKTVDRFLPHSDFFTIDVADFIGQETPAETVESFMERHPELVGSIAIEGVDEPLDISREEVQRVAKQYLLAVREAGNVYRYILDKRKADDFIAEISMDETDAPQTPPELLIILAAIADEGIPAQTIAPKFTGRFNKGVDYVGDLAQFEKEFNDDLAVIAFAVEKYGLPENLKLSVHS
;
A
#
# COMPACT_ATOMS: atom_id res chain seq x y z
N ASP A 1 5.32 -0.72 -19.29
CA ASP A 1 4.65 -0.34 -18.03
C ASP A 1 3.93 1.00 -18.17
N ALA A 2 2.97 1.23 -17.31
CA ALA A 2 2.25 2.48 -17.16
C ALA A 2 2.53 3.02 -15.76
N ASP A 3 3.47 3.94 -15.69
CA ASP A 3 4.01 4.49 -14.47
C ASP A 3 3.13 5.63 -13.95
N HIS A 4 2.76 5.59 -12.65
CA HIS A 4 1.94 6.60 -11.96
C HIS A 4 0.64 6.98 -12.69
N ILE A 5 -0.26 5.98 -12.84
CA ILE A 5 -1.55 6.19 -13.51
C ILE A 5 -2.70 6.29 -12.51
N GLY A 6 -3.70 7.06 -12.88
CA GLY A 6 -4.98 7.14 -12.21
C GLY A 6 -6.13 7.02 -13.20
N ILE A 7 -7.37 7.11 -12.71
CA ILE A 7 -8.58 6.91 -13.52
C ILE A 7 -8.66 7.83 -14.75
N LYS A 8 -8.06 9.02 -14.68
CA LYS A 8 -8.08 10.01 -15.78
C LYS A 8 -7.06 9.74 -16.88
N THR A 9 -6.03 8.92 -16.60
CA THR A 9 -4.89 8.71 -17.50
C THR A 9 -4.79 7.28 -18.03
N VAL A 10 -5.36 6.31 -17.34
CA VAL A 10 -5.22 4.87 -17.59
C VAL A 10 -5.58 4.45 -19.01
N ASP A 11 -6.61 5.05 -19.64
CA ASP A 11 -7.04 4.70 -21.00
C ASP A 11 -5.93 4.79 -22.05
N ARG A 12 -4.98 5.71 -21.87
CA ARG A 12 -3.86 5.90 -22.80
C ARG A 12 -2.90 4.73 -22.80
N PHE A 13 -2.84 3.99 -21.69
CA PHE A 13 -1.87 2.92 -21.45
C PHE A 13 -2.46 1.52 -21.63
N LEU A 14 -3.78 1.37 -21.50
CA LEU A 14 -4.46 0.09 -21.61
C LEU A 14 -4.07 -0.76 -22.82
N PRO A 15 -3.92 -0.20 -24.04
CA PRO A 15 -3.52 -0.99 -25.22
C PRO A 15 -2.06 -1.39 -25.27
N HIS A 16 -1.19 -0.77 -24.44
CA HIS A 16 0.25 -0.81 -24.61
C HIS A 16 1.02 -1.24 -23.37
N SER A 17 0.34 -1.50 -22.26
CA SER A 17 0.96 -1.83 -20.98
C SER A 17 0.34 -3.07 -20.38
N ASP A 18 1.16 -3.85 -19.71
CA ASP A 18 0.82 -5.05 -18.92
C ASP A 18 1.25 -4.92 -17.45
N PHE A 19 1.84 -3.79 -17.08
CA PHE A 19 2.19 -3.40 -15.71
C PHE A 19 1.64 -2.00 -15.45
N PHE A 20 0.85 -1.84 -14.39
CA PHE A 20 0.18 -0.59 -14.04
C PHE A 20 0.53 -0.19 -12.62
N THR A 21 1.30 0.88 -12.46
CA THR A 21 1.53 1.55 -11.17
C THR A 21 0.37 2.49 -10.89
N ILE A 22 -0.56 2.03 -10.06
CA ILE A 22 -1.73 2.81 -9.65
C ILE A 22 -1.29 3.79 -8.56
N ASP A 23 -1.26 5.06 -8.91
CA ASP A 23 -0.90 6.15 -8.01
C ASP A 23 -2.13 6.71 -7.32
N VAL A 24 -2.08 6.75 -6.00
CA VAL A 24 -3.17 7.25 -5.15
C VAL A 24 -2.75 8.39 -4.23
N ALA A 25 -1.55 8.94 -4.43
CA ALA A 25 -1.01 10.01 -3.57
C ALA A 25 -1.96 11.19 -3.43
N ASP A 26 -2.62 11.62 -4.50
CA ASP A 26 -3.60 12.71 -4.50
C ASP A 26 -4.79 12.49 -3.55
N PHE A 27 -5.07 11.24 -3.18
CA PHE A 27 -6.21 10.87 -2.32
C PHE A 27 -5.80 10.64 -0.87
N ILE A 28 -4.51 10.53 -0.59
CA ILE A 28 -3.99 10.35 0.77
C ILE A 28 -4.25 11.63 1.58
N GLY A 29 -4.83 11.45 2.76
CA GLY A 29 -5.19 12.57 3.65
C GLY A 29 -6.46 13.33 3.25
N GLN A 30 -7.14 12.94 2.16
CA GLN A 30 -8.48 13.45 1.90
C GLN A 30 -9.49 12.88 2.90
N GLU A 31 -10.55 13.65 3.15
CA GLU A 31 -11.53 13.30 4.19
C GLU A 31 -12.26 11.98 3.87
N THR A 32 -12.00 10.97 4.69
CA THR A 32 -12.75 9.71 4.67
C THR A 32 -13.96 9.85 5.60
N PRO A 33 -15.17 9.48 5.14
CA PRO A 33 -16.35 9.52 5.99
C PRO A 33 -16.16 8.72 7.29
N ALA A 34 -16.59 9.27 8.43
CA ALA A 34 -16.43 8.64 9.74
C ALA A 34 -17.05 7.23 9.80
N GLU A 35 -18.21 7.05 9.18
CA GLU A 35 -18.89 5.76 9.06
C GLU A 35 -18.02 4.70 8.35
N THR A 36 -17.29 5.10 7.30
CA THR A 36 -16.36 4.20 6.58
C THR A 36 -15.21 3.78 7.48
N VAL A 37 -14.66 4.72 8.25
CA VAL A 37 -13.57 4.45 9.21
C VAL A 37 -14.04 3.52 10.32
N GLU A 38 -15.21 3.78 10.92
CA GLU A 38 -15.78 2.94 11.95
C GLU A 38 -16.06 1.52 11.46
N SER A 39 -16.67 1.39 10.28
CA SER A 39 -16.91 0.09 9.65
C SER A 39 -15.64 -0.70 9.39
N PHE A 40 -14.57 -0.04 8.95
CA PHE A 40 -13.25 -0.69 8.79
C PHE A 40 -12.72 -1.18 10.14
N MET A 41 -12.73 -0.34 11.17
CA MET A 41 -12.25 -0.70 12.51
C MET A 41 -13.06 -1.84 13.15
N GLU A 42 -14.35 -1.94 12.86
CA GLU A 42 -15.21 -3.03 13.33
C GLU A 42 -14.88 -4.37 12.65
N ARG A 43 -14.49 -4.33 11.38
CA ARG A 43 -14.06 -5.54 10.65
C ARG A 43 -12.67 -6.01 11.04
N HIS A 44 -11.82 -5.11 11.52
CA HIS A 44 -10.42 -5.37 11.84
C HIS A 44 -10.05 -5.08 13.31
N PRO A 45 -10.75 -5.72 14.29
CA PRO A 45 -10.41 -5.55 15.70
C PRO A 45 -9.00 -6.08 16.03
N GLU A 46 -8.45 -6.99 15.24
CA GLU A 46 -7.12 -7.59 15.39
C GLU A 46 -5.98 -6.60 15.12
N LEU A 47 -6.26 -5.47 14.47
CA LEU A 47 -5.27 -4.41 14.24
C LEU A 47 -4.96 -3.61 15.51
N VAL A 48 -5.77 -3.73 16.56
CA VAL A 48 -5.55 -3.01 17.83
C VAL A 48 -4.85 -3.92 18.82
N GLY A 49 -3.74 -3.46 19.39
CA GLY A 49 -2.99 -4.16 20.42
C GLY A 49 -1.55 -4.41 20.03
N SER A 50 -0.94 -5.38 20.68
CA SER A 50 0.45 -5.78 20.44
C SER A 50 0.47 -6.95 19.45
N ILE A 51 1.02 -6.74 18.27
CA ILE A 51 1.05 -7.71 17.17
C ILE A 51 2.49 -8.16 16.95
N ALA A 52 2.80 -9.41 17.32
CA ALA A 52 4.09 -10.01 17.05
C ALA A 52 4.14 -10.48 15.58
N ILE A 53 5.15 -10.03 14.85
CA ILE A 53 5.40 -10.39 13.46
C ILE A 53 6.79 -11.03 13.37
N GLU A 54 6.89 -12.22 12.80
CA GLU A 54 8.16 -12.88 12.59
C GLU A 54 9.04 -12.06 11.65
N GLY A 55 10.26 -11.75 12.10
CA GLY A 55 11.21 -10.91 11.35
C GLY A 55 11.20 -9.44 11.75
N VAL A 56 10.28 -9.01 12.60
CA VAL A 56 10.29 -7.68 13.24
C VAL A 56 10.79 -7.83 14.69
N ASP A 57 11.78 -7.02 15.07
CA ASP A 57 12.47 -7.16 16.37
C ASP A 57 11.54 -6.98 17.57
N GLU A 58 10.61 -6.03 17.49
CA GLU A 58 9.64 -5.72 18.56
C GLU A 58 8.21 -5.82 18.02
N PRO A 59 7.25 -6.29 18.84
CA PRO A 59 5.85 -6.31 18.43
C PRO A 59 5.36 -4.92 18.02
N LEU A 60 4.49 -4.86 17.03
CA LEU A 60 3.82 -3.63 16.64
C LEU A 60 2.73 -3.32 17.69
N ASP A 61 2.94 -2.29 18.49
CA ASP A 61 1.94 -1.82 19.45
C ASP A 61 1.08 -0.75 18.79
N ILE A 62 -0.12 -1.14 18.36
CA ILE A 62 -1.03 -0.28 17.59
C ILE A 62 -2.24 0.09 18.46
N SER A 63 -2.39 1.37 18.72
CA SER A 63 -3.56 1.87 19.45
C SER A 63 -4.80 1.99 18.55
N ARG A 64 -5.98 2.02 19.17
CA ARG A 64 -7.24 2.27 18.46
C ARG A 64 -7.21 3.63 17.72
N GLU A 65 -6.64 4.63 18.35
CA GLU A 65 -6.49 5.98 17.81
C GLU A 65 -5.56 5.97 16.57
N GLU A 66 -4.53 5.14 16.59
CA GLU A 66 -3.64 4.98 15.44
C GLU A 66 -4.32 4.30 14.28
N VAL A 67 -5.04 3.20 14.49
CA VAL A 67 -5.86 2.57 13.43
C VAL A 67 -6.84 3.59 12.84
N GLN A 68 -7.51 4.37 13.70
CA GLN A 68 -8.45 5.40 13.24
C GLN A 68 -7.76 6.49 12.41
N ARG A 69 -6.58 6.94 12.84
CA ARG A 69 -5.79 7.96 12.13
C ARG A 69 -5.39 7.48 10.74
N VAL A 70 -4.82 6.26 10.67
CA VAL A 70 -4.37 5.67 9.41
C VAL A 70 -5.55 5.39 8.48
N ALA A 71 -6.65 4.85 9.02
CA ALA A 71 -7.87 4.62 8.26
C ALA A 71 -8.41 5.93 7.64
N LYS A 72 -8.46 7.01 8.41
CA LYS A 72 -8.87 8.33 7.90
C LYS A 72 -7.97 8.83 6.77
N GLN A 73 -6.68 8.55 6.87
CA GLN A 73 -5.67 9.03 5.93
C GLN A 73 -5.66 8.24 4.62
N TYR A 74 -5.87 6.91 4.69
CA TYR A 74 -5.58 6.03 3.56
C TYR A 74 -6.79 5.32 2.95
N LEU A 75 -7.92 5.14 3.65
CA LEU A 75 -9.04 4.34 3.12
C LEU A 75 -9.60 4.90 1.81
N LEU A 76 -9.66 6.22 1.66
CA LEU A 76 -10.11 6.81 0.39
C LEU A 76 -9.12 6.51 -0.74
N ALA A 77 -7.84 6.63 -0.47
CA ALA A 77 -6.79 6.33 -1.45
C ALA A 77 -6.84 4.85 -1.89
N VAL A 78 -6.98 3.93 -0.95
CA VAL A 78 -7.10 2.49 -1.26
C VAL A 78 -8.37 2.20 -2.06
N ARG A 79 -9.50 2.84 -1.74
CA ARG A 79 -10.74 2.73 -2.51
C ARG A 79 -10.56 3.24 -3.95
N GLU A 80 -9.86 4.34 -4.14
CA GLU A 80 -9.58 4.86 -5.49
C GLU A 80 -8.63 3.93 -6.26
N ALA A 81 -7.66 3.30 -5.59
CA ALA A 81 -6.88 2.23 -6.21
C ALA A 81 -7.77 1.08 -6.67
N GLY A 82 -8.73 0.66 -5.85
CA GLY A 82 -9.73 -0.35 -6.21
C GLY A 82 -10.58 0.05 -7.42
N ASN A 83 -10.96 1.32 -7.51
CA ASN A 83 -11.72 1.84 -8.66
C ASN A 83 -10.88 1.76 -9.95
N VAL A 84 -9.62 2.15 -9.90
CA VAL A 84 -8.71 2.07 -11.07
C VAL A 84 -8.46 0.61 -11.44
N TYR A 85 -8.18 -0.26 -10.47
CA TYR A 85 -7.99 -1.68 -10.70
C TYR A 85 -9.21 -2.33 -11.39
N ARG A 86 -10.41 -2.12 -10.86
CA ARG A 86 -11.66 -2.63 -11.44
C ARG A 86 -11.91 -2.09 -12.85
N TYR A 87 -11.56 -0.83 -13.10
CA TYR A 87 -11.64 -0.25 -14.43
C TYR A 87 -10.70 -0.92 -15.43
N ILE A 88 -9.46 -1.23 -15.02
CA ILE A 88 -8.52 -1.99 -15.85
C ILE A 88 -9.06 -3.39 -16.11
N LEU A 89 -9.55 -4.06 -15.06
CA LEU A 89 -10.09 -5.42 -15.13
C LEU A 89 -11.31 -5.53 -16.07
N ASP A 90 -12.11 -4.48 -16.17
CA ASP A 90 -13.26 -4.40 -17.10
C ASP A 90 -12.82 -4.38 -18.58
N LYS A 91 -11.58 -3.95 -18.85
CA LYS A 91 -11.00 -3.82 -20.20
C LYS A 91 -9.99 -4.93 -20.51
N ARG A 92 -9.43 -5.57 -19.52
CA ARG A 92 -8.37 -6.57 -19.60
C ARG A 92 -8.76 -7.81 -18.78
N LYS A 93 -8.16 -8.96 -19.06
CA LYS A 93 -8.29 -10.13 -18.19
C LYS A 93 -7.35 -10.00 -16.99
N ALA A 94 -7.71 -10.56 -15.85
CA ALA A 94 -6.93 -10.49 -14.62
C ALA A 94 -5.48 -10.99 -14.78
N ASP A 95 -5.28 -12.04 -15.58
CA ASP A 95 -3.96 -12.64 -15.80
C ASP A 95 -3.11 -11.90 -16.86
N ASP A 96 -3.68 -10.88 -17.52
CA ASP A 96 -3.02 -10.16 -18.61
C ASP A 96 -2.27 -8.91 -18.11
N PHE A 97 -2.28 -8.62 -16.81
CA PHE A 97 -1.60 -7.46 -16.25
C PHE A 97 -1.21 -7.62 -14.79
N ILE A 98 -0.23 -6.84 -14.40
CA ILE A 98 0.26 -6.69 -13.03
C ILE A 98 -0.22 -5.35 -12.48
N ALA A 99 -0.76 -5.36 -11.26
CA ALA A 99 -1.15 -4.16 -10.54
C ALA A 99 -0.15 -3.88 -9.41
N GLU A 100 0.42 -2.69 -9.44
CA GLU A 100 1.19 -2.10 -8.35
C GLU A 100 0.36 -0.99 -7.69
N ILE A 101 0.39 -0.93 -6.36
CA ILE A 101 -0.19 0.19 -5.61
C ILE A 101 0.96 1.05 -5.10
N SER A 102 1.00 2.32 -5.54
CA SER A 102 2.03 3.26 -5.14
C SER A 102 1.50 4.31 -4.16
N MET A 103 2.26 4.51 -3.08
CA MET A 103 2.03 5.52 -2.04
C MET A 103 3.33 6.25 -1.69
N ASP A 104 4.32 6.22 -2.57
CA ASP A 104 5.65 6.79 -2.35
C ASP A 104 5.68 8.33 -2.45
N GLU A 105 4.69 8.94 -3.10
CA GLU A 105 4.57 10.40 -3.21
C GLU A 105 3.86 11.03 -1.99
N THR A 106 4.32 10.70 -0.78
CA THR A 106 3.83 11.28 0.49
C THR A 106 4.90 12.11 1.18
N ASP A 107 4.50 12.97 2.12
CA ASP A 107 5.44 13.84 2.85
C ASP A 107 6.36 13.04 3.80
N ALA A 108 5.84 11.96 4.38
CA ALA A 108 6.56 11.13 5.34
C ALA A 108 6.54 9.64 4.93
N PRO A 109 7.58 8.87 5.31
CA PRO A 109 7.58 7.41 5.15
C PRO A 109 6.38 6.77 5.87
N GLN A 110 5.85 5.68 5.31
CA GLN A 110 4.91 4.85 6.03
C GLN A 110 5.67 3.99 7.04
N THR A 111 5.12 3.87 8.24
CA THR A 111 5.64 2.97 9.27
C THR A 111 5.11 1.54 9.08
N PRO A 112 5.77 0.49 9.64
CA PRO A 112 5.26 -0.87 9.60
C PRO A 112 3.81 -1.03 10.09
N PRO A 113 3.35 -0.38 11.19
CA PRO A 113 1.94 -0.35 11.55
C PRO A 113 1.02 0.25 10.47
N GLU A 114 1.43 1.36 9.85
CA GLU A 114 0.67 1.99 8.77
C GLU A 114 0.56 1.05 7.57
N LEU A 115 1.68 0.42 7.17
CA LEU A 115 1.69 -0.53 6.06
C LEU A 115 0.76 -1.72 6.33
N LEU A 116 0.74 -2.27 7.56
CA LEU A 116 -0.16 -3.37 7.93
C LEU A 116 -1.63 -2.97 7.77
N ILE A 117 -2.01 -1.79 8.25
CA ILE A 117 -3.38 -1.27 8.15
C ILE A 117 -3.77 -1.03 6.69
N ILE A 118 -2.85 -0.49 5.87
CA ILE A 118 -3.05 -0.27 4.44
C ILE A 118 -3.26 -1.60 3.70
N LEU A 119 -2.46 -2.63 4.01
CA LEU A 119 -2.59 -3.95 3.40
C LEU A 119 -3.92 -4.63 3.75
N ALA A 120 -4.41 -4.47 4.99
CA ALA A 120 -5.75 -4.91 5.38
C ALA A 120 -6.84 -4.20 4.54
N ALA A 121 -6.70 -2.90 4.32
CA ALA A 121 -7.63 -2.13 3.49
C ALA A 121 -7.57 -2.55 2.00
N ILE A 122 -6.39 -2.85 1.46
CA ILE A 122 -6.21 -3.36 0.09
C ILE A 122 -6.91 -4.72 -0.08
N ALA A 123 -6.82 -5.59 0.93
CA ALA A 123 -7.51 -6.87 0.95
C ALA A 123 -9.04 -6.68 0.98
N ASP A 124 -9.55 -5.76 1.80
CA ASP A 124 -10.99 -5.43 1.86
C ASP A 124 -11.54 -4.93 0.52
N GLU A 125 -10.76 -4.15 -0.24
CA GLU A 125 -11.13 -3.68 -1.59
C GLU A 125 -11.02 -4.78 -2.66
N GLY A 126 -10.50 -5.96 -2.31
CA GLY A 126 -10.35 -7.08 -3.22
C GLY A 126 -9.34 -6.81 -4.35
N ILE A 127 -8.33 -6.02 -4.09
CA ILE A 127 -7.27 -5.74 -5.06
C ILE A 127 -6.19 -6.82 -4.92
N PRO A 128 -6.00 -7.70 -5.92
CA PRO A 128 -4.92 -8.68 -5.90
C PRO A 128 -3.60 -8.01 -6.30
N ALA A 129 -3.14 -7.04 -5.51
CA ALA A 129 -1.90 -6.32 -5.75
C ALA A 129 -0.72 -7.30 -5.79
N GLN A 130 0.10 -7.19 -6.82
CA GLN A 130 1.30 -7.99 -6.98
C GLN A 130 2.55 -7.23 -6.56
N THR A 131 2.44 -5.90 -6.42
CA THR A 131 3.51 -5.04 -5.95
C THR A 131 2.92 -3.89 -5.14
N ILE A 132 3.60 -3.49 -4.07
CA ILE A 132 3.28 -2.30 -3.28
C ILE A 132 4.55 -1.45 -3.11
N ALA A 133 4.40 -0.15 -3.32
CA ALA A 133 5.48 0.83 -3.20
C ALA A 133 5.16 1.83 -2.08
N PRO A 134 5.57 1.56 -0.83
CA PRO A 134 5.54 2.54 0.24
C PRO A 134 6.68 3.53 0.09
N LYS A 135 6.58 4.66 0.79
CA LYS A 135 7.69 5.60 0.93
C LYS A 135 8.64 5.16 2.03
N PHE A 136 9.91 5.18 1.71
CA PHE A 136 11.01 4.95 2.65
C PHE A 136 11.70 6.24 3.08
N THR A 137 12.42 6.17 4.20
CA THR A 137 13.33 7.24 4.64
C THR A 137 14.44 7.46 3.61
N GLY A 138 14.79 8.73 3.40
CA GLY A 138 15.84 9.13 2.47
C GLY A 138 15.32 9.56 1.12
N ARG A 139 16.22 9.69 0.15
CA ARG A 139 15.90 10.10 -1.21
C ARG A 139 16.49 9.13 -2.21
N PHE A 140 15.62 8.65 -3.07
CA PHE A 140 15.94 7.80 -4.20
C PHE A 140 15.74 8.63 -5.47
N ASN A 141 16.81 8.91 -6.20
CA ASN A 141 16.74 9.66 -7.45
C ASN A 141 17.45 8.89 -8.56
N LYS A 142 16.85 8.85 -9.73
CA LYS A 142 17.42 8.16 -10.90
C LYS A 142 18.82 8.70 -11.22
N GLY A 143 19.80 7.81 -11.34
CA GLY A 143 21.14 8.13 -11.79
C GLY A 143 22.08 8.74 -10.75
N VAL A 144 21.69 8.77 -9.48
CA VAL A 144 22.54 9.21 -8.37
C VAL A 144 22.46 8.22 -7.22
N ASP A 145 23.46 8.26 -6.33
CA ASP A 145 23.46 7.41 -5.14
C ASP A 145 22.35 7.78 -4.16
N TYR A 146 21.90 6.79 -3.38
CA TYR A 146 20.97 7.00 -2.30
C TYR A 146 21.48 8.05 -1.29
N VAL A 147 20.60 8.94 -0.86
CA VAL A 147 20.90 9.97 0.12
C VAL A 147 20.00 9.79 1.33
N GLY A 148 20.55 9.28 2.42
CA GLY A 148 19.85 9.03 3.68
C GLY A 148 20.66 8.17 4.62
N ASP A 149 20.04 7.73 5.71
CA ASP A 149 20.59 6.74 6.64
C ASP A 149 20.35 5.33 6.08
N LEU A 150 21.43 4.68 5.63
CA LEU A 150 21.35 3.35 5.02
C LEU A 150 20.90 2.29 6.03
N ALA A 151 21.32 2.39 7.30
CA ALA A 151 20.92 1.43 8.33
C ALA A 151 19.43 1.56 8.66
N GLN A 152 18.91 2.78 8.68
CA GLN A 152 17.49 3.04 8.85
C GLN A 152 16.69 2.49 7.68
N PHE A 153 17.13 2.74 6.45
CA PHE A 153 16.47 2.18 5.26
C PHE A 153 16.47 0.65 5.25
N GLU A 154 17.61 0.03 5.58
CA GLU A 154 17.72 -1.43 5.67
C GLU A 154 16.74 -2.01 6.69
N LYS A 155 16.61 -1.35 7.85
CA LYS A 155 15.65 -1.76 8.88
C LYS A 155 14.20 -1.63 8.37
N GLU A 156 13.82 -0.47 7.85
CA GLU A 156 12.49 -0.22 7.30
C GLU A 156 12.13 -1.26 6.21
N PHE A 157 13.05 -1.51 5.30
CA PHE A 157 12.86 -2.47 4.21
C PHE A 157 12.61 -3.90 4.74
N ASN A 158 13.39 -4.34 5.73
CA ASN A 158 13.23 -5.67 6.31
C ASN A 158 11.94 -5.79 7.14
N ASP A 159 11.61 -4.77 7.91
CA ASP A 159 10.35 -4.73 8.68
C ASP A 159 9.14 -4.78 7.73
N ASP A 160 9.16 -4.02 6.64
CA ASP A 160 8.08 -3.99 5.65
C ASP A 160 7.94 -5.34 4.91
N LEU A 161 9.05 -6.03 4.60
CA LEU A 161 8.99 -7.38 4.05
C LEU A 161 8.30 -8.36 5.01
N ALA A 162 8.62 -8.27 6.31
CA ALA A 162 7.99 -9.12 7.33
C ALA A 162 6.49 -8.79 7.49
N VAL A 163 6.13 -7.50 7.47
CA VAL A 163 4.72 -7.05 7.51
C VAL A 163 3.95 -7.55 6.29
N ILE A 164 4.54 -7.48 5.09
CA ILE A 164 3.91 -7.99 3.87
C ILE A 164 3.67 -9.50 3.99
N ALA A 165 4.66 -10.27 4.42
CA ALA A 165 4.52 -11.72 4.60
C ALA A 165 3.39 -12.06 5.58
N PHE A 166 3.33 -11.36 6.72
CA PHE A 166 2.25 -11.49 7.70
C PHE A 166 0.87 -11.14 7.10
N ALA A 167 0.78 -10.03 6.37
CA ALA A 167 -0.48 -9.57 5.77
C ALA A 167 -0.98 -10.51 4.67
N VAL A 168 -0.07 -11.08 3.86
CA VAL A 168 -0.40 -12.09 2.85
C VAL A 168 -1.09 -13.29 3.49
N GLU A 169 -0.52 -13.84 4.57
CA GLU A 169 -1.11 -14.96 5.30
C GLU A 169 -2.42 -14.56 6.00
N LYS A 170 -2.43 -13.42 6.67
CA LYS A 170 -3.54 -12.97 7.51
C LYS A 170 -4.76 -12.55 6.71
N TYR A 171 -4.58 -11.84 5.61
CA TYR A 171 -5.66 -11.21 4.83
C TYR A 171 -5.89 -11.87 3.47
N GLY A 172 -5.15 -12.93 3.12
CA GLY A 172 -5.32 -13.64 1.87
C GLY A 172 -4.90 -12.82 0.63
N LEU A 173 -3.93 -11.94 0.79
CA LEU A 173 -3.32 -11.24 -0.34
C LEU A 173 -2.51 -12.23 -1.21
N PRO A 174 -2.20 -11.88 -2.47
CA PRO A 174 -1.43 -12.77 -3.35
C PRO A 174 -0.08 -13.16 -2.75
N GLU A 175 0.26 -14.45 -2.77
CA GLU A 175 1.54 -14.99 -2.27
C GLU A 175 2.77 -14.39 -2.97
N ASN A 176 2.58 -13.84 -4.17
CA ASN A 176 3.62 -13.18 -4.96
C ASN A 176 3.67 -11.67 -4.77
N LEU A 177 2.96 -11.11 -3.77
CA LEU A 177 3.06 -9.69 -3.44
C LEU A 177 4.50 -9.32 -3.09
N LYS A 178 5.02 -8.30 -3.76
CA LYS A 178 6.40 -7.82 -3.62
C LYS A 178 6.45 -6.38 -3.16
N LEU A 179 7.50 -6.08 -2.42
CA LEU A 179 7.88 -4.71 -2.07
C LEU A 179 8.61 -4.06 -3.25
N SER A 180 8.21 -2.85 -3.60
CA SER A 180 8.85 -2.01 -4.63
C SER A 180 9.45 -0.76 -4.00
N VAL A 181 10.60 -0.34 -4.51
CA VAL A 181 11.26 0.91 -4.12
C VAL A 181 11.31 1.80 -5.35
N HIS A 182 10.63 2.93 -5.28
CA HIS A 182 10.58 3.91 -6.37
C HIS A 182 11.65 4.98 -6.24
N SER A 183 12.03 5.56 -7.38
CA SER A 183 13.03 6.63 -7.48
C SER A 183 12.60 7.72 -8.48
#